data_cb2e306f0bc155b1e3a6b4e5f56bef2f
#
_entry.id   cb2e306f0bc155b1e3a6b4e5f56bef2f
#
_cell.length_a   1.000
_cell.length_b   1.000
_cell.length_c   1.000
_cell.angle_alpha   90.00
_cell.angle_beta   90.00
_cell.angle_gamma   90.00
#
_symmetry.space_group_name_H-M   'P 1'
#
loop_
_entity.id
_entity.type
_entity.pdbx_description
1 polymer ?
#
loop_
_entity_poly.entity_id
_entity_poly.type
_entity_poly.pdbx_seq_one_letter_code
_entity_poly.pdbx_strand_id
1 'polypeptide(L)'
;MKAKVLIAIPSGRGETAIEFTTAIIAMILKTREKYPKIKFATATCSRTYIHQSRQSLMDSFVDDTDADYILFMDDDNIPPEDGLIKLLELNLPIASGLYFRRKPPYEPIIMINRRGF
;
A
#
# COMPACT_ATOMS: atom_id res chain seq x y z
N MET A 1 -13.58 -6.83 -11.05
CA MET A 1 -12.30 -7.35 -10.49
C MET A 1 -12.55 -7.92 -9.10
N LYS A 2 -12.11 -9.13 -8.88
CA LYS A 2 -12.20 -9.80 -7.57
C LYS A 2 -10.77 -10.07 -7.09
N ALA A 3 -10.35 -9.42 -6.03
CA ALA A 3 -8.98 -9.53 -5.51
C ALA A 3 -8.94 -9.17 -4.04
N LYS A 4 -7.85 -9.51 -3.38
CA LYS A 4 -7.57 -9.10 -2.01
C LYS A 4 -6.26 -8.30 -1.99
N VAL A 5 -6.31 -7.12 -1.42
CA VAL A 5 -5.17 -6.20 -1.34
C VAL A 5 -4.74 -6.08 0.12
N LEU A 6 -3.47 -6.33 0.37
CA LEU A 6 -2.85 -6.06 1.67
C LEU A 6 -2.19 -4.69 1.62
N ILE A 7 -2.66 -3.76 2.45
CA ILE A 7 -2.04 -2.45 2.60
C ILE A 7 -1.00 -2.56 3.70
N ALA A 8 0.27 -2.40 3.33
CA ALA A 8 1.40 -2.58 4.22
C ALA A 8 2.03 -1.22 4.54
N ILE A 9 2.04 -0.87 5.82
CA ILE A 9 2.49 0.44 6.28
C ILE A 9 3.68 0.28 7.23
N PRO A 10 4.91 0.43 6.73
CA PRO A 10 6.05 0.52 7.63
C PRO A 10 6.06 1.89 8.31
N SER A 11 6.13 1.91 9.63
CA SER A 11 6.12 3.16 10.39
C SER A 11 7.18 3.12 11.48
N GLY A 12 8.21 3.93 11.34
CA GLY A 12 9.31 3.96 12.30
C GLY A 12 8.89 4.36 13.70
N ARG A 13 7.91 5.26 13.82
CA ARG A 13 7.44 5.75 15.11
C ARG A 13 6.22 5.01 15.65
N GLY A 14 5.54 4.24 14.81
CA GLY A 14 4.31 3.56 15.19
C GLY A 14 3.09 4.47 15.24
N GLU A 15 3.19 5.66 14.69
CA GLU A 15 2.09 6.64 14.62
C GLU A 15 2.21 7.44 13.33
N THR A 16 1.10 8.04 12.91
CA THR A 16 1.06 8.81 11.67
C THR A 16 0.13 10.00 11.83
N ALA A 17 0.26 10.97 10.91
CA ALA A 17 -0.66 12.10 10.85
C ALA A 17 -2.06 11.64 10.48
N ILE A 18 -3.06 12.33 11.02
CA ILE A 18 -4.47 11.99 10.76
C ILE A 18 -4.81 12.15 9.26
N GLU A 19 -4.14 13.05 8.55
CA GLU A 19 -4.32 13.25 7.12
C GLU A 19 -3.97 11.99 6.33
N PHE A 20 -2.92 11.28 6.74
CA PHE A 20 -2.55 10.00 6.12
C PHE A 20 -3.65 8.96 6.31
N THR A 21 -4.17 8.82 7.52
CA THR A 21 -5.24 7.88 7.82
C THR A 21 -6.49 8.20 7.01
N THR A 22 -6.88 9.47 6.95
CA THR A 22 -8.03 9.92 6.18
C THR A 22 -7.85 9.62 4.69
N ALA A 23 -6.65 9.86 4.16
CA ALA A 23 -6.35 9.58 2.75
C ALA A 23 -6.41 8.09 2.42
N ILE A 24 -5.93 7.23 3.32
CA ILE A 24 -6.01 5.77 3.13
C ILE A 24 -7.46 5.31 3.12
N ILE A 25 -8.27 5.81 4.04
CA ILE A 25 -9.69 5.46 4.09
C ILE A 25 -10.40 5.91 2.80
N ALA A 26 -10.14 7.13 2.34
CA ALA A 26 -10.71 7.64 1.10
C ALA A 26 -10.31 6.79 -0.10
N MET A 27 -9.06 6.36 -0.17
CA MET A 27 -8.56 5.50 -1.23
C MET A 27 -9.25 4.13 -1.24
N ILE A 28 -9.44 3.53 -0.07
CA ILE A 28 -10.14 2.25 0.07
C ILE A 28 -11.60 2.39 -0.38
N LEU A 29 -12.29 3.42 0.09
CA LEU A 29 -13.69 3.64 -0.25
C LEU A 29 -13.87 3.90 -1.75
N LYS A 30 -12.99 4.71 -2.34
CA LYS A 30 -13.04 5.00 -3.78
C LYS A 30 -12.79 3.74 -4.61
N THR A 31 -11.82 2.93 -4.21
CA THR A 31 -11.52 1.68 -4.90
C THR A 31 -12.70 0.72 -4.82
N ARG A 32 -13.34 0.59 -3.68
CA ARG A 32 -14.50 -0.28 -3.51
C ARG A 32 -15.76 0.24 -4.22
N GLU A 33 -15.85 1.54 -4.40
CA GLU A 33 -16.94 2.11 -5.20
C GLU A 33 -16.87 1.62 -6.65
N LYS A 34 -15.66 1.58 -7.23
CA LYS A 34 -15.47 1.11 -8.61
C LYS A 34 -15.44 -0.43 -8.70
N TYR A 35 -14.80 -1.09 -7.73
CA TYR A 35 -14.63 -2.53 -7.70
C TYR A 35 -15.13 -3.10 -6.36
N PRO A 36 -16.44 -3.31 -6.20
CA PRO A 36 -17.01 -3.70 -4.91
C PRO A 36 -16.54 -5.06 -4.39
N LYS A 37 -15.97 -5.91 -5.24
CA LYS A 37 -15.52 -7.24 -4.85
C LYS A 37 -14.09 -7.28 -4.34
N ILE A 38 -13.39 -6.16 -4.34
CA ILE A 38 -12.05 -6.08 -3.78
C ILE A 38 -12.15 -6.08 -2.26
N LYS A 39 -11.38 -6.95 -1.64
CA LYS A 39 -11.25 -7.02 -0.18
C LYS A 39 -9.93 -6.41 0.25
N PHE A 40 -9.91 -5.84 1.44
CA PHE A 40 -8.73 -5.19 1.99
C PHE A 40 -8.34 -5.81 3.32
N ALA A 41 -7.05 -5.87 3.54
CA ALA A 41 -6.45 -6.13 4.84
C ALA A 41 -5.33 -5.12 5.06
N THR A 42 -4.94 -4.90 6.29
CA THR A 42 -3.84 -3.99 6.63
C THR A 42 -2.82 -4.72 7.46
N ALA A 43 -1.55 -4.34 7.28
CA ALA A 43 -0.46 -4.79 8.10
C ALA A 43 0.46 -3.63 8.38
N THR A 44 0.92 -3.51 9.61
CA THR A 44 1.83 -2.46 10.02
C THR A 44 3.04 -3.08 10.70
N CYS A 45 4.17 -2.40 10.60
CA CYS A 45 5.37 -2.75 11.34
C CYS A 45 6.00 -1.46 11.85
N SER A 46 6.27 -1.38 13.15
CA SER A 46 6.75 -0.15 13.76
C SER A 46 7.97 -0.41 14.64
N ARG A 47 8.66 0.69 14.98
CA ARG A 47 9.79 0.68 15.93
C ARG A 47 10.96 -0.19 15.49
N THR A 48 11.14 -0.35 14.18
CA THR A 48 12.30 -1.03 13.59
C THR A 48 12.86 -0.18 12.47
N TYR A 49 14.02 -0.57 11.95
CA TYR A 49 14.56 0.09 10.75
C TYR A 49 13.64 -0.16 9.56
N ILE A 50 13.54 0.83 8.67
CA ILE A 50 12.58 0.81 7.56
C ILE A 50 12.77 -0.40 6.65
N HIS A 51 14.01 -0.80 6.36
CA HIS A 51 14.27 -1.96 5.51
C HIS A 51 13.84 -3.27 6.19
N GLN A 52 13.98 -3.36 7.51
CA GLN A 52 13.51 -4.52 8.27
C GLN A 52 11.99 -4.58 8.31
N SER A 53 11.34 -3.43 8.45
CA SER A 53 9.88 -3.34 8.42
C SER A 53 9.33 -3.79 7.06
N ARG A 54 9.92 -3.34 5.98
CA ARG A 54 9.51 -3.75 4.63
C ARG A 54 9.72 -5.24 4.39
N GLN A 55 10.85 -5.77 4.85
CA GLN A 55 11.13 -7.21 4.73
C GLN A 55 10.12 -8.03 5.52
N SER A 56 9.84 -7.64 6.76
CA SER A 56 8.87 -8.33 7.61
C SER A 56 7.47 -8.32 7.00
N LEU A 57 7.05 -7.18 6.45
CA LEU A 57 5.75 -7.05 5.80
C LEU A 57 5.67 -7.91 4.52
N MET A 58 6.76 -7.97 3.76
CA MET A 58 6.82 -8.79 2.56
C MET A 58 6.78 -10.28 2.89
N ASP A 59 7.49 -10.70 3.94
CA ASP A 59 7.45 -12.07 4.42
C ASP A 59 6.03 -12.47 4.85
N SER A 60 5.33 -11.60 5.57
CA SER A 60 3.94 -11.82 5.93
C SER A 60 3.04 -11.97 4.69
N PHE A 61 3.25 -11.13 3.69
CA PHE A 61 2.48 -11.20 2.46
C PHE A 61 2.65 -12.55 1.77
N VAL A 62 3.89 -13.01 1.68
CA VAL A 62 4.21 -14.28 0.98
C VAL A 62 3.76 -15.49 1.78
N ASP A 63 4.01 -15.50 3.10
CA ASP A 63 3.90 -16.70 3.92
C ASP A 63 2.57 -16.80 4.67
N ASP A 64 2.01 -15.68 5.12
CA ASP A 64 0.92 -15.68 6.09
C ASP A 64 -0.41 -15.17 5.54
N THR A 65 -0.47 -14.66 4.32
CA THR A 65 -1.70 -14.11 3.76
C THR A 65 -2.04 -14.74 2.43
N ASP A 66 -3.32 -14.66 2.09
CA ASP A 66 -3.85 -15.06 0.79
C ASP A 66 -4.07 -13.86 -0.15
N ALA A 67 -3.52 -12.70 0.19
CA ALA A 67 -3.68 -11.50 -0.60
C ALA A 67 -3.05 -11.64 -1.99
N ASP A 68 -3.71 -11.08 -2.99
CA ASP A 68 -3.24 -11.07 -4.38
C ASP A 68 -2.23 -9.95 -4.64
N TYR A 69 -2.35 -8.85 -3.90
CA TYR A 69 -1.50 -7.67 -4.04
C TYR A 69 -1.02 -7.20 -2.68
N ILE A 70 0.17 -6.66 -2.65
CA ILE A 70 0.65 -5.87 -1.52
C ILE A 70 0.89 -4.43 -1.99
N LEU A 71 0.35 -3.47 -1.27
CA LEU A 71 0.56 -2.06 -1.52
C LEU A 71 1.38 -1.49 -0.36
N PHE A 72 2.61 -1.10 -0.64
CA PHE A 72 3.45 -0.44 0.36
C PHE A 72 3.15 1.05 0.39
N MET A 73 2.86 1.58 1.57
CA MET A 73 2.60 3.00 1.78
C MET A 73 3.42 3.48 2.97
N ASP A 74 4.30 4.44 2.74
CA ASP A 74 4.99 5.10 3.84
C ASP A 74 4.02 6.02 4.59
N ASP A 75 4.23 6.14 5.90
CA ASP A 75 3.29 6.83 6.79
C ASP A 75 3.28 8.35 6.65
N ASP A 76 4.14 8.91 5.82
CA ASP A 76 4.25 10.35 5.56
C ASP A 76 3.81 10.75 4.14
N ASN A 77 3.29 9.82 3.36
CA ASN A 77 2.77 10.08 2.03
C ASN A 77 1.24 10.16 2.05
N ILE A 78 0.68 11.12 1.35
CA ILE A 78 -0.77 11.26 1.23
C ILE A 78 -1.16 10.84 -0.19
N PRO A 79 -1.74 9.63 -0.37
CA PRO A 79 -2.12 9.18 -1.70
C PRO A 79 -3.37 9.88 -2.18
N PRO A 80 -3.54 10.06 -3.52
CA PRO A 80 -4.83 10.45 -4.06
C PRO A 80 -5.83 9.32 -3.90
N GLU A 81 -7.11 9.64 -3.85
CA GLU A 81 -8.15 8.63 -3.61
C GLU A 81 -8.28 7.61 -4.74
N ASP A 82 -7.85 7.93 -5.95
CA ASP A 82 -7.86 7.03 -7.10
C ASP A 82 -6.51 6.33 -7.33
N GLY A 83 -5.55 6.50 -6.44
CA GLY A 83 -4.19 5.99 -6.60
C GLY A 83 -4.12 4.49 -6.79
N LEU A 84 -4.79 3.74 -5.93
CA LEU A 84 -4.78 2.28 -6.04
C LEU A 84 -5.51 1.80 -7.30
N ILE A 85 -6.61 2.44 -7.66
CA ILE A 85 -7.34 2.11 -8.89
C ILE A 85 -6.41 2.20 -10.09
N LYS A 86 -5.65 3.29 -10.20
CA LYS A 86 -4.72 3.49 -11.31
C LYS A 86 -3.64 2.43 -11.35
N LEU A 87 -3.09 2.05 -10.20
CA LEU A 87 -2.07 1.00 -10.12
C LEU A 87 -2.63 -0.35 -10.54
N LEU A 88 -3.82 -0.71 -10.06
CA LEU A 88 -4.47 -1.96 -10.42
C LEU A 88 -4.77 -2.04 -11.90
N GLU A 89 -5.20 -0.94 -12.51
CA GLU A 89 -5.54 -0.89 -13.93
C GLU A 89 -4.34 -1.00 -14.86
N LEU A 90 -3.11 -0.74 -14.37
CA LEU A 90 -1.89 -1.00 -15.13
C LEU A 90 -1.67 -2.49 -15.38
N ASN A 91 -2.18 -3.34 -14.52
CA ASN A 91 -2.07 -4.81 -14.63
C ASN A 91 -0.62 -5.28 -14.83
N LEU A 92 0.29 -4.73 -14.04
CA LEU A 92 1.71 -5.05 -14.09
C LEU A 92 2.13 -5.82 -12.83
N PRO A 93 3.17 -6.67 -12.91
CA PRO A 93 3.69 -7.38 -11.74
C PRO A 93 4.15 -6.44 -10.63
N ILE A 94 4.79 -5.34 -11.01
CA ILE A 94 5.24 -4.29 -10.10
C ILE A 94 4.85 -2.96 -10.70
N ALA A 95 4.18 -2.12 -9.91
CA ALA A 95 3.78 -0.79 -10.33
C ALA A 95 4.00 0.20 -9.19
N SER A 96 4.33 1.44 -9.53
CA SER A 96 4.49 2.49 -8.54
C SER A 96 3.87 3.80 -9.03
N GLY A 97 3.33 4.56 -8.09
CA GLY A 97 2.86 5.91 -8.36
C GLY A 97 4.01 6.91 -8.25
N LEU A 98 3.91 7.98 -9.00
CA LEU A 98 4.86 9.09 -8.91
C LEU A 98 4.40 10.05 -7.81
N TYR A 99 4.55 9.62 -6.57
CA TYR A 99 4.31 10.47 -5.41
C TYR A 99 5.61 10.96 -4.88
N PHE A 100 5.65 12.25 -4.61
CA PHE A 100 6.85 12.88 -4.09
C PHE A 100 6.58 13.35 -2.67
N ARG A 101 7.50 13.05 -1.78
CA ARG A 101 7.52 13.68 -0.46
C ARG A 101 7.74 15.17 -0.65
N ARG A 102 7.29 15.96 0.31
CA ARG A 102 7.51 17.42 0.27
C ARG A 102 8.98 17.79 0.29
N LYS A 103 9.84 16.89 0.76
CA LYS A 103 11.29 17.09 0.84
C LYS A 103 11.99 15.89 0.21
N PRO A 104 13.15 16.10 -0.44
CA PRO A 104 13.98 14.99 -0.90
C PRO A 104 14.40 14.06 0.26
N PRO A 105 14.65 12.76 0.01
CA PRO A 105 14.48 12.07 -1.26
C PRO A 105 13.03 11.84 -1.61
N TYR A 106 12.70 11.93 -2.89
CA TYR A 106 11.35 11.64 -3.38
C TYR A 106 11.22 10.13 -3.57
N GLU A 107 10.29 9.51 -2.88
CA GLU A 107 10.10 8.06 -2.91
C GLU A 107 8.74 7.72 -3.49
N PRO A 108 8.67 6.80 -4.47
CA PRO A 108 7.39 6.38 -5.04
C PRO A 108 6.66 5.40 -4.13
N ILE A 109 5.35 5.32 -4.31
CA ILE A 109 4.53 4.24 -3.76
C ILE A 109 4.69 3.03 -4.66
N ILE A 110 4.92 1.85 -4.07
CA ILE A 110 5.17 0.62 -4.81
C ILE A 110 4.06 -0.39 -4.54
N MET A 111 3.53 -0.98 -5.61
CA MET A 111 2.58 -2.08 -5.54
C MET A 111 3.18 -3.30 -6.26
N ILE A 112 3.05 -4.47 -5.65
CA ILE A 112 3.55 -5.73 -6.19
C ILE A 112 2.38 -6.69 -6.35
N ASN A 113 2.27 -7.29 -7.52
CA ASN A 113 1.26 -8.29 -7.86
C ASN A 113 1.86 -9.68 -7.73
N ARG A 114 1.35 -10.49 -6.82
CA ARG A 114 1.83 -11.86 -6.60
C ARG A 114 1.71 -12.72 -7.85
N ARG A 115 0.63 -12.55 -8.61
CA ARG A 115 0.33 -13.38 -9.78
C ARG A 115 1.13 -13.01 -11.02
N GLY A 116 1.82 -11.88 -10.98
CA GLY A 116 2.58 -11.39 -12.11
C GLY A 116 4.01 -11.90 -12.19
N PHE A 117 4.42 -12.70 -11.23
CA PHE A 117 5.78 -13.24 -11.18
C PHE A 117 5.90 -14.59 -11.84
#